data_5263d5813369c7ee6bdbbbd2080266b4
#
_entry.id   5263d5813369c7ee6bdbbbd2080266b4
#
_cell.length_a   1.000
_cell.length_b   1.000
_cell.length_c   1.000
_cell.angle_alpha   90.00
_cell.angle_beta   90.00
_cell.angle_gamma   90.00
#
_symmetry.space_group_name_H-M   'P 1'
#
loop_
_entity.id
_entity.type
_entity.pdbx_description
1 polymer ?
#
loop_
_entity_poly.entity_id
_entity_poly.type
_entity_poly.pdbx_seq_one_letter_code
_entity_poly.pdbx_strand_id
1 'polypeptide(L)'
;MRATDAQTILGAVCKTYDTVAGEFSASRSKFWDELAFLVLCVKRGDNVLDIGCGNGRLFPLIKERRAKYTGIDCSEGLIHEAKQLHHDGEFVVSDALALPFQNNTFDIAYSFAVIHHIPGKELRAQFVREAARVLHRNGIIVLSAWDLWTFRHLGDIISTAVKSVFGRTPLDVGDLILTFGKNRKSRY
;
A
#
# COMPACT_ATOMS: atom_id res chain seq x y z
N MET A 1 12.32 15.59 5.42
CA MET A 1 11.35 15.29 6.53
C MET A 1 12.09 14.73 7.72
N ARG A 2 11.71 15.09 8.97
CA ARG A 2 12.29 14.47 10.18
C ARG A 2 11.69 13.07 10.38
N ALA A 3 12.47 12.14 10.96
CA ALA A 3 12.00 10.76 11.20
C ALA A 3 10.73 10.69 12.08
N THR A 4 10.65 11.54 13.12
CA THR A 4 9.49 11.65 14.00
C THR A 4 8.21 12.07 13.26
N ASP A 5 8.32 12.99 12.30
CA ASP A 5 7.19 13.47 11.50
C ASP A 5 6.70 12.36 10.55
N ALA A 6 7.63 11.64 9.94
CA ALA A 6 7.34 10.50 9.08
C ALA A 6 6.59 9.38 9.82
N GLN A 7 7.05 9.02 11.02
CA GLN A 7 6.37 8.03 11.87
C GLN A 7 4.95 8.48 12.25
N THR A 8 4.78 9.75 12.58
CA THR A 8 3.46 10.31 12.90
C THR A 8 2.51 10.21 11.70
N ILE A 9 3.00 10.51 10.49
CA ILE A 9 2.21 10.41 9.26
C ILE A 9 1.82 8.95 8.99
N LEU A 10 2.77 8.00 9.07
CA LEU A 10 2.50 6.58 8.88
C LEU A 10 1.43 6.07 9.85
N GLY A 11 1.55 6.38 11.14
CA GLY A 11 0.54 6.02 12.14
C GLY A 11 -0.83 6.63 11.86
N ALA A 12 -0.87 7.88 11.36
CA ALA A 12 -2.12 8.53 10.97
C ALA A 12 -2.76 7.86 9.75
N VAL A 13 -1.97 7.41 8.77
CA VAL A 13 -2.46 6.65 7.61
C VAL A 13 -3.12 5.35 8.05
N CYS A 14 -2.43 4.50 8.82
CA CYS A 14 -2.98 3.23 9.32
C CYS A 14 -4.28 3.47 10.10
N LYS A 15 -4.28 4.41 11.05
CA LYS A 15 -5.46 4.76 11.85
C LYS A 15 -6.63 5.28 11.00
N THR A 16 -6.34 6.01 9.93
CA THR A 16 -7.37 6.47 9.00
C THR A 16 -8.04 5.28 8.33
N TYR A 17 -7.26 4.31 7.81
CA TYR A 17 -7.79 3.11 7.18
C TYR A 17 -8.54 2.22 8.17
N ASP A 18 -8.09 2.08 9.41
CA ASP A 18 -8.84 1.39 10.46
C ASP A 18 -10.23 2.00 10.66
N THR A 19 -10.30 3.33 10.69
CA THR A 19 -11.57 4.01 10.95
C THR A 19 -12.56 3.87 9.78
N VAL A 20 -12.08 3.72 8.55
CA VAL A 20 -12.93 3.63 7.34
C VAL A 20 -12.98 2.21 6.75
N ALA A 21 -12.47 1.19 7.45
CA ALA A 21 -12.29 -0.15 6.90
C ALA A 21 -13.57 -0.73 6.29
N GLY A 22 -14.70 -0.66 6.99
CA GLY A 22 -15.98 -1.15 6.47
C GLY A 22 -16.48 -0.38 5.24
N GLU A 23 -16.44 0.98 5.26
CA GLU A 23 -16.82 1.80 4.10
C GLU A 23 -15.88 1.56 2.91
N PHE A 24 -14.58 1.41 3.19
CA PHE A 24 -13.58 1.11 2.19
C PHE A 24 -13.85 -0.26 1.56
N SER A 25 -14.07 -1.28 2.36
CA SER A 25 -14.35 -2.65 1.92
C SER A 25 -15.63 -2.71 1.06
N ALA A 26 -16.71 -2.11 1.54
CA ALA A 26 -17.99 -2.08 0.81
C ALA A 26 -17.90 -1.38 -0.55
N SER A 27 -17.05 -0.34 -0.67
CA SER A 27 -16.88 0.42 -1.91
C SER A 27 -15.86 -0.18 -2.89
N ARG A 28 -15.13 -1.22 -2.49
CA ARG A 28 -14.01 -1.81 -3.25
C ARG A 28 -14.06 -3.34 -3.21
N SER A 29 -15.17 -3.88 -3.67
CA SER A 29 -15.42 -5.33 -3.67
C SER A 29 -14.64 -6.09 -4.75
N LYS A 30 -14.16 -5.41 -5.79
CA LYS A 30 -13.43 -6.03 -6.90
C LYS A 30 -12.06 -5.39 -7.10
N PHE A 31 -11.13 -6.18 -7.60
CA PHE A 31 -9.85 -5.66 -8.13
C PHE A 31 -10.11 -4.84 -9.39
N TRP A 32 -9.19 -3.95 -9.76
CA TRP A 32 -9.30 -3.13 -10.96
C TRP A 32 -9.15 -3.98 -12.22
N ASP A 33 -10.16 -3.97 -13.08
CA ASP A 33 -10.15 -4.74 -14.34
C ASP A 33 -8.96 -4.34 -15.24
N GLU A 34 -8.61 -3.05 -15.24
CA GLU A 34 -7.50 -2.51 -16.02
C GLU A 34 -6.12 -3.00 -15.56
N LEU A 35 -6.00 -3.49 -14.33
CA LEU A 35 -4.76 -4.01 -13.76
C LEU A 35 -4.75 -5.55 -13.66
N ALA A 36 -5.86 -6.21 -13.98
CA ALA A 36 -5.99 -7.66 -13.84
C ALA A 36 -4.98 -8.44 -14.70
N PHE A 37 -4.53 -7.87 -15.83
CA PHE A 37 -3.50 -8.50 -16.66
C PHE A 37 -2.15 -8.67 -15.95
N LEU A 38 -1.88 -7.88 -14.92
CA LEU A 38 -0.61 -7.95 -14.18
C LEU A 38 -0.44 -9.25 -13.39
N VAL A 39 -1.54 -10.00 -13.15
CA VAL A 39 -1.44 -11.33 -12.51
C VAL A 39 -1.16 -12.45 -13.51
N LEU A 40 -1.07 -12.16 -14.83
CA LEU A 40 -0.81 -13.16 -15.85
C LEU A 40 0.58 -13.80 -15.71
N CYS A 41 1.54 -13.10 -15.09
CA CYS A 41 2.88 -13.62 -14.82
C CYS A 41 2.91 -14.65 -13.67
N VAL A 42 1.85 -14.72 -12.84
CA VAL A 42 1.77 -15.67 -11.72
C VAL A 42 1.58 -17.09 -12.24
N LYS A 43 2.44 -17.99 -11.77
CA LYS A 43 2.42 -19.41 -12.12
C LYS A 43 1.82 -20.23 -10.99
N ARG A 44 1.34 -21.41 -11.33
CA ARG A 44 0.86 -22.37 -10.34
C ARG A 44 1.97 -22.72 -9.35
N GLY A 45 1.68 -22.55 -8.07
CA GLY A 45 2.59 -22.88 -6.98
C GLY A 45 3.50 -21.74 -6.54
N ASP A 46 3.53 -20.60 -7.28
CA ASP A 46 4.26 -19.41 -6.83
C ASP A 46 3.81 -18.97 -5.43
N ASN A 47 4.74 -18.44 -4.65
CA ASN A 47 4.46 -17.73 -3.40
C ASN A 47 4.30 -16.25 -3.70
N VAL A 48 3.12 -15.71 -3.49
CA VAL A 48 2.77 -14.33 -3.81
C VAL A 48 2.55 -13.52 -2.55
N LEU A 49 3.24 -12.39 -2.42
CA LEU A 49 3.04 -11.40 -1.36
C LEU A 49 2.24 -10.22 -1.90
N ASP A 50 1.21 -9.78 -1.17
CA ASP A 50 0.45 -8.56 -1.47
C ASP A 50 0.69 -7.55 -0.34
N ILE A 51 1.49 -6.51 -0.61
CA ILE A 51 1.91 -5.50 0.36
C ILE A 51 0.92 -4.33 0.33
N GLY A 52 0.19 -4.12 1.43
CA GLY A 52 -0.93 -3.19 1.50
C GLY A 52 -2.17 -3.79 0.85
N CYS A 53 -2.49 -5.03 1.21
CA CYS A 53 -3.54 -5.82 0.57
C CYS A 53 -4.96 -5.26 0.79
N GLY A 54 -5.14 -4.37 1.76
CA GLY A 54 -6.44 -3.84 2.14
C GLY A 54 -7.42 -4.95 2.54
N ASN A 55 -8.59 -4.99 1.92
CA ASN A 55 -9.61 -6.04 2.12
C ASN A 55 -9.35 -7.31 1.30
N GLY A 56 -8.17 -7.51 0.75
CA GLY A 56 -7.77 -8.75 0.06
C GLY A 56 -8.32 -8.91 -1.36
N ARG A 57 -8.75 -7.84 -2.03
CA ARG A 57 -9.38 -7.91 -3.36
C ARG A 57 -8.51 -8.50 -4.48
N LEU A 58 -7.19 -8.60 -4.30
CA LEU A 58 -6.30 -9.30 -5.24
C LEU A 58 -6.35 -10.82 -5.06
N PHE A 59 -6.65 -11.30 -3.85
CA PHE A 59 -6.61 -12.72 -3.50
C PHE A 59 -7.39 -13.63 -4.46
N PRO A 60 -8.64 -13.34 -4.90
CA PRO A 60 -9.37 -14.20 -5.82
C PRO A 60 -8.63 -14.46 -7.12
N LEU A 61 -7.99 -13.43 -7.69
CA LEU A 61 -7.23 -13.57 -8.94
C LEU A 61 -5.99 -14.45 -8.77
N ILE A 62 -5.29 -14.34 -7.63
CA ILE A 62 -4.12 -15.18 -7.31
C ILE A 62 -4.56 -16.62 -7.06
N LYS A 63 -5.68 -16.84 -6.34
CA LYS A 63 -6.25 -18.16 -6.09
C LYS A 63 -6.62 -18.90 -7.39
N GLU A 64 -7.20 -18.21 -8.37
CA GLU A 64 -7.50 -18.76 -9.69
C GLU A 64 -6.23 -19.27 -10.40
N ARG A 65 -5.07 -18.64 -10.14
CA ARG A 65 -3.76 -19.07 -10.65
C ARG A 65 -3.19 -20.28 -9.89
N ARG A 66 -3.86 -20.75 -8.82
CA ARG A 66 -3.39 -21.85 -7.95
C ARG A 66 -2.02 -21.55 -7.34
N ALA A 67 -1.74 -20.29 -7.05
CA ALA A 67 -0.58 -19.80 -6.32
C ALA A 67 -0.91 -19.67 -4.82
N LYS A 68 0.11 -19.66 -3.98
CA LYS A 68 -0.02 -19.35 -2.56
C LYS A 68 -0.04 -17.84 -2.40
N TYR A 69 -0.88 -17.34 -1.50
CA TYR A 69 -1.06 -15.91 -1.28
C TYR A 69 -0.88 -15.57 0.17
N THR A 70 -0.12 -14.52 0.44
CA THR A 70 -0.01 -13.87 1.74
C THR A 70 -0.25 -12.38 1.55
N GLY A 71 -1.29 -11.83 2.18
CA GLY A 71 -1.60 -10.40 2.18
C GLY A 71 -1.19 -9.75 3.48
N ILE A 72 -0.56 -8.59 3.42
CA ILE A 72 -0.26 -7.78 4.60
C ILE A 72 -0.83 -6.36 4.46
N ASP A 73 -1.27 -5.80 5.59
CA ASP A 73 -1.65 -4.40 5.70
C ASP A 73 -1.36 -3.90 7.10
N CYS A 74 -1.14 -2.60 7.27
CA CYS A 74 -0.94 -2.01 8.59
C CYS A 74 -2.26 -1.79 9.34
N SER A 75 -3.40 -1.80 8.65
CA SER A 75 -4.72 -1.62 9.22
C SER A 75 -5.28 -2.94 9.72
N GLU A 76 -5.51 -3.04 11.04
CA GLU A 76 -6.18 -4.19 11.66
C GLU A 76 -7.61 -4.33 11.14
N GLY A 77 -8.31 -3.21 10.94
CA GLY A 77 -9.67 -3.18 10.42
C GLY A 77 -9.75 -3.77 9.00
N LEU A 78 -8.83 -3.39 8.09
CA LEU A 78 -8.81 -3.94 6.74
C LEU A 78 -8.43 -5.42 6.71
N ILE A 79 -7.49 -5.86 7.54
CA ILE A 79 -7.14 -7.28 7.68
C ILE A 79 -8.33 -8.09 8.23
N HIS A 80 -9.10 -7.52 9.17
CA HIS A 80 -10.33 -8.15 9.64
C HIS A 80 -11.34 -8.34 8.50
N GLU A 81 -11.59 -7.31 7.71
CA GLU A 81 -12.45 -7.38 6.51
C GLU A 81 -11.95 -8.43 5.51
N ALA A 82 -10.63 -8.45 5.23
CA ALA A 82 -10.02 -9.42 4.32
C ALA A 82 -10.27 -10.87 4.77
N LYS A 83 -10.09 -11.16 6.07
CA LYS A 83 -10.33 -12.49 6.66
C LYS A 83 -11.80 -12.89 6.60
N GLN A 84 -12.71 -11.93 6.73
CA GLN A 84 -14.16 -12.21 6.61
C GLN A 84 -14.57 -12.50 5.16
N LEU A 85 -14.01 -11.78 4.19
CA LEU A 85 -14.31 -11.96 2.78
C LEU A 85 -13.64 -13.19 2.17
N HIS A 86 -12.49 -13.59 2.71
CA HIS A 86 -11.61 -14.59 2.11
C HIS A 86 -11.07 -15.55 3.17
N HIS A 87 -11.92 -16.47 3.65
CA HIS A 87 -11.61 -17.39 4.77
C HIS A 87 -10.42 -18.32 4.54
N ASP A 88 -10.04 -18.55 3.29
CA ASP A 88 -8.93 -19.42 2.88
C ASP A 88 -7.68 -18.64 2.44
N GLY A 89 -7.68 -17.32 2.57
CA GLY A 89 -6.52 -16.47 2.37
C GLY A 89 -5.70 -16.28 3.65
N GLU A 90 -4.40 -16.10 3.51
CA GLU A 90 -3.52 -15.71 4.61
C GLU A 90 -3.39 -14.19 4.66
N PHE A 91 -3.81 -13.59 5.80
CA PHE A 91 -3.78 -12.14 5.99
C PHE A 91 -3.16 -11.79 7.34
N VAL A 92 -2.16 -10.89 7.34
CA VAL A 92 -1.37 -10.54 8.52
C VAL A 92 -1.30 -9.02 8.67
N VAL A 93 -1.50 -8.52 9.89
CA VAL A 93 -1.23 -7.11 10.21
C VAL A 93 0.28 -6.93 10.28
N SER A 94 0.84 -6.05 9.45
CA SER A 94 2.29 -5.84 9.40
C SER A 94 2.68 -4.50 8.83
N ASP A 95 3.86 -4.01 9.24
CA ASP A 95 4.50 -2.84 8.67
C ASP A 95 5.23 -3.20 7.37
N ALA A 96 4.89 -2.54 6.28
CA ALA A 96 5.53 -2.70 4.99
C ALA A 96 7.00 -2.24 4.95
N LEU A 97 7.44 -1.50 5.96
CA LEU A 97 8.84 -1.04 6.11
C LEU A 97 9.72 -2.03 6.88
N ALA A 98 9.11 -3.08 7.48
CA ALA A 98 9.81 -4.12 8.24
C ALA A 98 9.04 -5.44 8.09
N LEU A 99 9.13 -6.07 6.93
CA LEU A 99 8.37 -7.27 6.59
C LEU A 99 8.78 -8.46 7.48
N PRO A 100 7.82 -9.17 8.12
CA PRO A 100 8.10 -10.25 9.06
C PRO A 100 8.42 -11.59 8.36
N PHE A 101 9.05 -11.52 7.19
CA PHE A 101 9.39 -12.68 6.39
C PHE A 101 10.89 -12.82 6.21
N GLN A 102 11.35 -14.04 6.01
CA GLN A 102 12.75 -14.32 5.69
C GLN A 102 13.12 -13.79 4.29
N ASN A 103 14.42 -13.64 4.05
CA ASN A 103 14.91 -13.31 2.72
C ASN A 103 14.55 -14.43 1.73
N ASN A 104 14.31 -14.07 0.47
CA ASN A 104 14.06 -15.03 -0.60
C ASN A 104 12.91 -16.01 -0.26
N THR A 105 11.74 -15.49 0.10
CA THR A 105 10.54 -16.26 0.45
C THR A 105 9.50 -16.27 -0.65
N PHE A 106 9.40 -15.18 -1.44
CA PHE A 106 8.35 -14.98 -2.42
C PHE A 106 8.89 -14.93 -3.85
N ASP A 107 8.07 -15.40 -4.78
CA ASP A 107 8.37 -15.33 -6.22
C ASP A 107 7.91 -13.99 -6.80
N ILE A 108 6.78 -13.47 -6.31
CA ILE A 108 6.19 -12.22 -6.77
C ILE A 108 5.70 -11.41 -5.57
N ALA A 109 5.96 -10.11 -5.58
CA ALA A 109 5.38 -9.15 -4.66
C ALA A 109 4.56 -8.11 -5.41
N TYR A 110 3.30 -7.97 -5.01
CA TYR A 110 2.41 -6.90 -5.48
C TYR A 110 2.29 -5.81 -4.43
N SER A 111 2.15 -4.57 -4.89
CA SER A 111 1.74 -3.46 -4.03
C SER A 111 0.97 -2.43 -4.86
N PHE A 112 -0.34 -2.44 -4.72
CA PHE A 112 -1.22 -1.58 -5.49
C PHE A 112 -1.73 -0.39 -4.68
N ALA A 113 -1.39 0.83 -5.11
CA ALA A 113 -1.82 2.07 -4.50
C ALA A 113 -1.37 2.23 -3.02
N VAL A 114 -0.13 1.85 -2.70
CA VAL A 114 0.44 1.90 -1.34
C VAL A 114 1.59 2.89 -1.23
N ILE A 115 2.58 2.84 -2.11
CA ILE A 115 3.86 3.57 -1.97
C ILE A 115 3.68 5.09 -1.83
N HIS A 116 2.59 5.64 -2.36
CA HIS A 116 2.28 7.06 -2.22
C HIS A 116 1.75 7.44 -0.83
N HIS A 117 1.46 6.48 0.05
CA HIS A 117 1.16 6.70 1.45
C HIS A 117 2.39 6.70 2.35
N ILE A 118 3.58 6.39 1.78
CA ILE A 118 4.83 6.34 2.53
C ILE A 118 5.54 7.69 2.40
N PRO A 119 5.68 8.43 3.52
CA PRO A 119 6.26 9.76 3.51
C PRO A 119 7.77 9.72 3.33
N GLY A 120 8.29 10.65 2.55
CA GLY A 120 9.72 10.85 2.37
C GLY A 120 10.41 9.82 1.47
N LYS A 121 11.48 10.25 0.82
CA LYS A 121 12.24 9.44 -0.13
C LYS A 121 12.90 8.22 0.53
N GLU A 122 13.43 8.41 1.73
CA GLU A 122 14.18 7.39 2.48
C GLU A 122 13.27 6.21 2.86
N LEU A 123 12.05 6.48 3.33
CA LEU A 123 11.11 5.41 3.69
C LEU A 123 10.56 4.70 2.44
N ARG A 124 10.30 5.41 1.35
CA ARG A 124 9.96 4.77 0.07
C ARG A 124 11.07 3.87 -0.44
N ALA A 125 12.34 4.29 -0.29
CA ALA A 125 13.47 3.44 -0.62
C ALA A 125 13.59 2.23 0.32
N GLN A 126 13.29 2.39 1.61
CA GLN A 126 13.24 1.29 2.58
C GLN A 126 12.15 0.28 2.20
N PHE A 127 10.96 0.75 1.87
CA PHE A 127 9.86 -0.10 1.39
C PHE A 127 10.29 -0.97 0.20
N VAL A 128 10.92 -0.36 -0.81
CA VAL A 128 11.40 -1.11 -1.99
C VAL A 128 12.50 -2.10 -1.60
N ARG A 129 13.42 -1.75 -0.69
CA ARG A 129 14.46 -2.68 -0.21
C ARG A 129 13.86 -3.86 0.54
N GLU A 130 12.85 -3.64 1.39
CA GLU A 130 12.16 -4.71 2.10
C GLU A 130 11.42 -5.66 1.14
N ALA A 131 10.68 -5.10 0.17
CA ALA A 131 10.03 -5.89 -0.85
C ALA A 131 11.05 -6.71 -1.67
N ALA A 132 12.20 -6.11 -2.03
CA ALA A 132 13.26 -6.83 -2.74
C ALA A 132 13.96 -7.89 -1.88
N ARG A 133 14.12 -7.64 -0.57
CA ARG A 133 14.74 -8.59 0.37
C ARG A 133 13.98 -9.90 0.48
N VAL A 134 12.65 -9.81 0.53
CA VAL A 134 11.80 -11.00 0.68
C VAL A 134 11.56 -11.74 -0.63
N LEU A 135 11.87 -11.15 -1.78
CA LEU A 135 11.78 -11.79 -3.07
C LEU A 135 12.96 -12.73 -3.32
N HIS A 136 12.69 -13.84 -3.98
CA HIS A 136 13.74 -14.70 -4.54
C HIS A 136 14.62 -13.93 -5.55
N ARG A 137 15.81 -14.44 -5.81
CA ARG A 137 16.64 -13.96 -6.92
C ARG A 137 15.86 -14.15 -8.23
N ASN A 138 15.68 -13.10 -8.99
CA ASN A 138 14.81 -13.01 -10.16
C ASN A 138 13.29 -12.98 -9.85
N GLY A 139 12.89 -12.77 -8.60
CA GLY A 139 11.51 -12.49 -8.25
C GLY A 139 11.03 -11.16 -8.85
N ILE A 140 9.73 -11.02 -8.99
CA ILE A 140 9.11 -9.88 -9.65
C ILE A 140 8.44 -9.00 -8.58
N ILE A 141 8.68 -7.69 -8.64
CA ILE A 141 7.88 -6.70 -7.91
C ILE A 141 6.98 -5.93 -8.88
N VAL A 142 5.70 -5.83 -8.55
CA VAL A 142 4.72 -5.04 -9.31
C VAL A 142 4.17 -3.95 -8.41
N LEU A 143 4.45 -2.71 -8.76
CA LEU A 143 4.03 -1.54 -7.98
C LEU A 143 3.08 -0.67 -8.81
N SER A 144 2.04 -0.14 -8.16
CA SER A 144 1.28 0.98 -8.72
C SER A 144 1.23 2.14 -7.73
N ALA A 145 1.23 3.35 -8.26
CA ALA A 145 1.05 4.58 -7.51
C ALA A 145 0.06 5.49 -8.24
N TRP A 146 -0.60 6.35 -7.48
CA TRP A 146 -1.42 7.39 -8.08
C TRP A 146 -0.53 8.51 -8.61
N ASP A 147 -0.81 8.94 -9.84
CA ASP A 147 -0.23 10.15 -10.38
C ASP A 147 -1.03 11.35 -9.88
N LEU A 148 -0.42 12.11 -8.96
CA LEU A 148 -1.01 13.34 -8.41
C LEU A 148 -0.53 14.60 -9.15
N TRP A 149 0.38 14.48 -10.13
CA TRP A 149 0.86 15.58 -10.96
C TRP A 149 -0.16 15.97 -12.02
N THR A 150 -1.35 16.39 -11.57
CA THR A 150 -2.44 16.86 -12.43
C THR A 150 -2.69 18.33 -12.17
N PHE A 151 -3.25 19.02 -13.16
CA PHE A 151 -3.64 20.45 -13.01
C PHE A 151 -4.53 20.71 -11.80
N ARG A 152 -5.33 19.70 -11.41
CA ARG A 152 -6.23 19.78 -10.26
C ARG A 152 -5.49 19.98 -8.93
N HIS A 153 -4.30 19.38 -8.78
CA HIS A 153 -3.51 19.41 -7.55
C HIS A 153 -2.31 20.34 -7.63
N LEU A 154 -2.09 21.02 -8.77
CA LEU A 154 -0.90 21.85 -8.98
C LEU A 154 -0.78 22.96 -7.93
N GLY A 155 -1.88 23.62 -7.57
CA GLY A 155 -1.89 24.67 -6.55
C GLY A 155 -1.48 24.15 -5.16
N ASP A 156 -1.97 22.96 -4.79
CA ASP A 156 -1.65 22.32 -3.51
C ASP A 156 -0.19 21.85 -3.48
N ILE A 157 0.32 21.32 -4.61
CA ILE A 157 1.71 20.90 -4.77
C ILE A 157 2.65 22.11 -4.60
N ILE A 158 2.38 23.22 -5.30
CA ILE A 158 3.18 24.44 -5.19
C ILE A 158 3.13 25.00 -3.77
N SER A 159 1.94 25.07 -3.16
CA SER A 159 1.76 25.54 -1.78
C SER A 159 2.57 24.70 -0.78
N THR A 160 2.52 23.38 -0.91
CA THR A 160 3.28 22.46 -0.05
C THR A 160 4.78 22.60 -0.27
N ALA A 161 5.22 22.69 -1.53
CA ALA A 161 6.62 22.90 -1.87
C ALA A 161 7.19 24.19 -1.25
N VAL A 162 6.47 25.31 -1.38
CA VAL A 162 6.86 26.59 -0.77
C VAL A 162 6.93 26.47 0.75
N LYS A 163 5.90 25.88 1.40
CA LYS A 163 5.90 25.68 2.86
C LYS A 163 7.04 24.78 3.32
N SER A 164 7.36 23.73 2.57
CA SER A 164 8.47 22.82 2.84
C SER A 164 9.82 23.53 2.82
N VAL A 165 10.09 24.31 1.78
CA VAL A 165 11.33 25.10 1.65
C VAL A 165 11.51 26.06 2.82
N PHE A 166 10.44 26.68 3.33
CA PHE A 166 10.49 27.60 4.47
C PHE A 166 10.32 26.91 5.83
N GLY A 167 10.35 25.57 5.89
CA GLY A 167 10.19 24.81 7.15
C GLY A 167 8.84 24.96 7.84
N ARG A 168 7.80 25.36 7.10
CA ARG A 168 6.43 25.61 7.63
C ARG A 168 5.51 24.38 7.57
N THR A 169 6.01 23.26 7.09
CA THR A 169 5.30 21.97 7.03
C THR A 169 6.30 20.83 7.22
N PRO A 170 5.90 19.70 7.84
CA PRO A 170 6.74 18.51 7.90
C PRO A 170 6.82 17.74 6.58
N LEU A 171 5.98 18.08 5.58
CA LEU A 171 5.90 17.40 4.30
C LEU A 171 7.10 17.74 3.40
N ASP A 172 7.56 16.79 2.61
CA ASP A 172 8.55 17.01 1.56
C ASP A 172 7.93 17.65 0.32
N VAL A 173 8.78 18.15 -0.57
CA VAL A 173 8.34 18.69 -1.87
C VAL A 173 7.65 17.58 -2.68
N GLY A 174 6.40 17.83 -3.09
CA GLY A 174 5.58 16.87 -3.83
C GLY A 174 4.67 16.00 -2.97
N ASP A 175 4.78 16.08 -1.64
CA ASP A 175 3.84 15.42 -0.74
C ASP A 175 2.54 16.22 -0.60
N LEU A 176 1.42 15.53 -0.54
CA LEU A 176 0.10 16.12 -0.34
C LEU A 176 -0.69 15.36 0.72
N ILE A 177 -1.52 16.07 1.46
CA ILE A 177 -2.54 15.46 2.32
C ILE A 177 -3.89 15.63 1.62
N LEU A 178 -4.51 14.52 1.25
CA LEU A 178 -5.83 14.48 0.64
C LEU A 178 -6.88 14.03 1.66
N THR A 179 -8.12 14.40 1.43
CA THR A 179 -9.25 13.95 2.25
C THR A 179 -9.96 12.80 1.55
N PHE A 180 -10.43 11.82 2.33
CA PHE A 180 -11.14 10.65 1.83
C PHE A 180 -12.43 10.39 2.62
N GLY A 181 -13.44 9.84 1.90
CA GLY A 181 -14.71 9.43 2.48
C GLY A 181 -15.69 10.57 2.73
N LYS A 182 -16.92 10.22 3.13
CA LYS A 182 -17.99 11.18 3.43
C LYS A 182 -17.61 12.14 4.57
N ASN A 183 -16.83 11.67 5.52
CA ASN A 183 -16.38 12.45 6.70
C ASN A 183 -15.07 13.20 6.47
N ARG A 184 -14.60 13.35 5.24
CA ARG A 184 -13.38 14.09 4.86
C ARG A 184 -12.16 13.75 5.73
N LYS A 185 -11.92 12.46 6.01
CA LYS A 185 -10.72 12.02 6.73
C LYS A 185 -9.48 12.25 5.90
N SER A 186 -8.46 12.85 6.52
CA SER A 186 -7.19 13.14 5.85
C SER A 186 -6.38 11.87 5.63
N ARG A 187 -5.73 11.77 4.47
CA ARG A 187 -4.72 10.75 4.16
C ARG A 187 -3.52 11.38 3.47
N TYR A 188 -2.37 10.85 3.74
CA TYR A 188 -1.12 11.19 3.06
C TYR A 188 -1.10 10.54 1.68
#